data_71a340b92802b8a2969da025a1006231
#
_entry.id   71a340b92802b8a2969da025a1006231
#
_cell.length_a   1.000
_cell.length_b   1.000
_cell.length_c   1.000
_cell.angle_alpha   90.00
_cell.angle_beta   90.00
_cell.angle_gamma   90.00
#
_symmetry.space_group_name_H-M   'P 1'
#
loop_
_entity.id
_entity.type
_entity.pdbx_description
1 polymer ?
#
loop_
_entity_poly.entity_id
_entity_poly.type
_entity_poly.pdbx_seq_one_letter_code
_entity_poly.pdbx_strand_id
1 'polypeptide(L)'
;MNIFLQHLSTEYPNDYIVLVCDGAAWHKSGALKSFPNIELLFIPPYTPEMNPIEQIWKELRARGFHNEVFPTLEKVVDRLCDTICNLSSDTIRRITGRHWIVRCFN
;
A
#
# COMPACT_ATOMS: atom_id res chain seq x y z
N MET A 1 4.23 -14.01 3.71
CA MET A 1 4.53 -12.69 4.32
C MET A 1 6.00 -12.50 4.61
N ASN A 2 6.70 -13.45 5.22
CA ASN A 2 8.13 -13.31 5.51
C ASN A 2 8.99 -13.09 4.27
N ILE A 3 8.69 -13.78 3.17
CA ILE A 3 9.41 -13.62 1.91
C ILE A 3 9.23 -12.20 1.39
N PHE A 4 8.00 -11.69 1.43
CA PHE A 4 7.68 -10.32 1.02
C PHE A 4 8.44 -9.30 1.87
N LEU A 5 8.44 -9.47 3.19
CA LEU A 5 9.13 -8.58 4.10
C LEU A 5 10.64 -8.58 3.87
N GLN A 6 11.21 -9.76 3.62
CA GLN A 6 12.63 -9.88 3.32
C GLN A 6 13.00 -9.15 2.03
N HIS A 7 12.21 -9.31 0.97
CA HIS A 7 12.41 -8.59 -0.28
C HIS A 7 12.34 -7.07 -0.07
N LEU A 8 11.32 -6.62 0.64
CA LEU A 8 11.10 -5.20 0.90
C LEU A 8 12.28 -4.61 1.70
N SER A 9 12.72 -5.31 2.75
CA SER A 9 13.84 -4.88 3.57
C SER A 9 15.14 -4.81 2.76
N THR A 10 15.36 -5.78 1.87
CA THR A 10 16.58 -5.85 1.05
C THR A 10 16.58 -4.81 -0.07
N GLU A 11 15.43 -4.56 -0.68
CA GLU A 11 15.29 -3.59 -1.75
C GLU A 11 15.50 -2.16 -1.27
N TYR A 12 15.09 -1.86 -0.05
CA TYR A 12 15.18 -0.53 0.54
C TYR A 12 15.96 -0.55 1.85
N PRO A 13 17.27 -0.89 1.82
CA PRO A 13 18.02 -1.12 3.05
C PRO A 13 18.30 0.16 3.85
N ASN A 14 18.23 1.32 3.20
CA ASN A 14 18.52 2.62 3.85
C ASN A 14 17.26 3.37 4.26
N ASP A 15 16.09 2.77 4.02
CA ASP A 15 14.80 3.40 4.32
C ASP A 15 14.17 2.73 5.54
N TYR A 16 13.53 3.53 6.38
CA TYR A 16 12.68 3.03 7.44
C TYR A 16 11.26 2.91 6.89
N ILE A 17 10.76 1.68 6.85
CA ILE A 17 9.50 1.35 6.20
C ILE A 17 8.44 1.07 7.25
N VAL A 18 7.31 1.77 7.16
CA VAL A 18 6.12 1.44 7.95
C VAL A 18 5.10 0.79 7.03
N LEU A 19 4.80 -0.46 7.31
CA LEU A 19 3.87 -1.24 6.52
C LEU A 19 2.53 -1.28 7.26
N VAL A 20 1.53 -0.62 6.68
CA VAL A 20 0.18 -0.59 7.24
C VAL A 20 -0.54 -1.85 6.81
N CYS A 21 -1.00 -2.62 7.79
CA CYS A 21 -1.66 -3.91 7.56
C CYS A 21 -3.05 -3.91 8.16
N ASP A 22 -3.96 -4.65 7.52
CA ASP A 22 -5.27 -4.90 8.14
C ASP A 22 -5.14 -5.91 9.30
N GLY A 23 -6.24 -6.15 10.00
CA GLY A 23 -6.24 -7.02 11.16
C GLY A 23 -6.35 -8.52 10.82
N ALA A 24 -5.98 -8.95 9.63
CA ALA A 24 -6.04 -10.35 9.24
C ALA A 24 -5.20 -11.23 10.17
N ALA A 25 -5.74 -12.39 10.55
CA ALA A 25 -5.10 -13.26 11.53
C ALA A 25 -3.69 -13.70 11.14
N TRP A 26 -3.44 -13.92 9.85
CA TRP A 26 -2.12 -14.34 9.37
C TRP A 26 -1.07 -13.23 9.49
N HIS A 27 -1.47 -11.97 9.50
CA HIS A 27 -0.57 -10.84 9.76
C HIS A 27 -0.10 -10.79 11.22
N LYS A 28 -0.89 -11.34 12.13
CA LYS A 28 -0.61 -11.32 13.56
C LYS A 28 0.03 -12.61 14.06
N SER A 29 0.39 -13.50 13.14
CA SER A 29 0.99 -14.78 13.49
C SER A 29 2.37 -14.55 14.10
N GLY A 30 2.71 -15.34 15.13
CA GLY A 30 4.03 -15.31 15.76
C GLY A 30 5.16 -15.79 14.85
N ALA A 31 4.81 -16.33 13.67
CA ALA A 31 5.79 -16.76 12.68
C ALA A 31 6.36 -15.61 11.85
N LEU A 32 5.82 -14.40 11.96
CA LEU A 32 6.35 -13.23 11.26
C LEU A 32 7.73 -12.86 11.82
N LYS A 33 8.70 -12.76 10.92
CA LYS A 33 10.05 -12.34 11.29
C LYS A 33 10.10 -10.83 11.46
N SER A 34 10.98 -10.39 12.35
CA SER A 34 11.25 -8.98 12.59
C SER A 34 12.41 -8.52 11.71
N PHE A 35 12.27 -7.36 11.10
CA PHE A 35 13.31 -6.73 10.30
C PHE A 35 13.63 -5.35 10.86
N PRO A 36 14.92 -4.96 10.93
CA PRO A 36 15.31 -3.73 11.62
C PRO A 36 14.81 -2.45 10.95
N ASN A 37 14.53 -2.49 9.65
CA ASN A 37 14.07 -1.32 8.89
C ASN A 37 12.59 -1.38 8.53
N ILE A 38 11.83 -2.33 9.08
CA ILE A 38 10.39 -2.44 8.82
C ILE A 38 9.64 -2.48 10.13
N GLU A 39 8.61 -1.64 10.23
CA GLU A 39 7.65 -1.68 11.32
C GLU A 39 6.27 -1.99 10.75
N LEU A 40 5.59 -2.95 11.36
CA LEU A 40 4.21 -3.30 11.01
C LEU A 40 3.25 -2.47 11.85
N LEU A 41 2.35 -1.77 11.19
CA LEU A 41 1.31 -0.99 11.83
C LEU A 41 -0.04 -1.60 11.48
N PHE A 42 -0.70 -2.22 12.48
CA PHE A 42 -2.00 -2.85 12.27
C PHE A 42 -3.12 -1.85 12.52
N ILE A 43 -4.04 -1.77 11.55
CA ILE A 43 -5.26 -0.96 11.72
C ILE A 43 -6.37 -1.83 12.30
N PRO A 44 -7.39 -1.22 12.95
CA PRO A 44 -8.50 -1.99 13.49
C PRO A 44 -9.23 -2.77 12.39
N PRO A 45 -9.80 -3.95 12.70
CA PRO A 45 -10.58 -4.71 11.71
C PRO A 45 -11.80 -3.92 11.24
N TYR A 46 -12.21 -4.17 10.00
CA TYR A 46 -13.39 -3.53 9.38
C TYR A 46 -13.30 -2.01 9.27
N THR A 47 -12.08 -1.48 9.13
CA THR A 47 -11.86 -0.04 8.94
C THR A 47 -11.01 0.21 7.69
N PRO A 48 -11.49 -0.18 6.48
CA PRO A 48 -10.72 0.00 5.27
C PRO A 48 -10.38 1.46 4.97
N GLU A 49 -11.20 2.38 5.43
CA GLU A 49 -10.96 3.82 5.27
C GLU A 49 -9.69 4.31 5.97
N MET A 50 -9.17 3.55 6.92
CA MET A 50 -7.91 3.87 7.59
C MET A 50 -6.69 3.35 6.83
N ASN A 51 -6.88 2.46 5.87
CA ASN A 51 -5.77 1.90 5.11
C ASN A 51 -5.43 2.82 3.93
N PRO A 52 -4.21 3.35 3.87
CA PRO A 52 -3.82 4.26 2.79
C PRO A 52 -3.95 3.67 1.39
N ILE A 53 -3.82 2.35 1.23
CA ILE A 53 -3.95 1.69 -0.08
C ILE A 53 -5.36 1.85 -0.65
N GLU A 54 -6.38 1.92 0.21
CA GLU A 54 -7.75 2.14 -0.26
C GLU A 54 -7.89 3.50 -0.94
N GLN A 55 -7.16 4.50 -0.47
CA GLN A 55 -7.15 5.82 -1.09
C GLN A 55 -6.45 5.80 -2.44
N ILE A 56 -5.40 5.00 -2.58
CA ILE A 56 -4.73 4.79 -3.86
C ILE A 56 -5.71 4.13 -4.85
N TRP A 57 -6.41 3.08 -4.43
CA TRP A 57 -7.40 2.41 -5.30
C TRP A 57 -8.49 3.38 -5.74
N LYS A 58 -8.96 4.23 -4.84
CA LYS A 58 -9.97 5.24 -5.16
C LYS A 58 -9.47 6.20 -6.22
N GLU A 59 -8.24 6.68 -6.08
CA GLU A 59 -7.62 7.58 -7.04
C GLU A 59 -7.43 6.93 -8.41
N LEU A 60 -6.97 5.68 -8.43
CA LEU A 60 -6.78 4.94 -9.68
C LEU A 60 -8.11 4.76 -10.42
N ARG A 61 -9.17 4.40 -9.69
CA ARG A 61 -10.51 4.27 -10.29
C ARG A 61 -10.99 5.59 -10.89
N ALA A 62 -10.76 6.70 -10.18
CA ALA A 62 -11.16 8.02 -10.67
C ALA A 62 -10.39 8.43 -11.93
N ARG A 63 -9.14 8.02 -12.06
CA ARG A 63 -8.27 8.42 -13.16
C ARG A 63 -8.46 7.61 -14.44
N GLY A 64 -8.77 6.32 -14.32
CA GLY A 64 -8.70 5.52 -15.52
C GLY A 64 -9.60 4.31 -15.60
N PHE A 65 -10.31 3.96 -14.55
CA PHE A 65 -11.10 2.73 -14.53
C PHE A 65 -12.59 2.97 -14.34
N HIS A 66 -13.00 4.22 -14.33
CA HIS A 66 -14.41 4.57 -14.14
C HIS A 66 -15.17 4.34 -15.44
N ASN A 67 -16.08 3.38 -15.44
CA ASN A 67 -16.96 3.04 -16.57
C ASN A 67 -16.23 2.64 -17.86
N GLU A 68 -14.97 2.23 -17.80
CA GLU A 68 -14.26 1.73 -18.96
C GLU A 68 -14.47 0.22 -19.11
N VAL A 69 -14.60 -0.22 -20.38
CA VAL A 69 -14.68 -1.62 -20.74
C VAL A 69 -13.41 -1.97 -21.53
N PHE A 70 -12.75 -3.04 -21.11
CA PHE A 70 -11.51 -3.47 -21.76
C PHE A 70 -11.72 -4.80 -22.48
N PRO A 71 -11.22 -4.94 -23.72
CA PRO A 71 -11.43 -6.17 -24.51
C PRO A 71 -10.62 -7.36 -23.99
N THR A 72 -9.50 -7.13 -23.31
CA THR A 72 -8.65 -8.22 -22.82
C THR A 72 -8.07 -7.86 -21.45
N LEU A 73 -7.62 -8.89 -20.71
CA LEU A 73 -6.94 -8.69 -19.44
C LEU A 73 -5.63 -7.93 -19.62
N GLU A 74 -4.91 -8.14 -20.71
CA GLU A 74 -3.67 -7.41 -21.01
C GLU A 74 -3.90 -5.91 -21.09
N LYS A 75 -5.01 -5.49 -21.68
CA LYS A 75 -5.37 -4.07 -21.77
C LYS A 75 -5.67 -3.47 -20.40
N VAL A 76 -6.30 -4.24 -19.52
CA VAL A 76 -6.54 -3.81 -18.13
C VAL A 76 -5.20 -3.59 -17.41
N VAL A 77 -4.28 -4.54 -17.54
CA VAL A 77 -2.96 -4.47 -16.90
C VAL A 77 -2.17 -3.28 -17.45
N ASP A 78 -2.17 -3.08 -18.77
CA ASP A 78 -1.48 -1.95 -19.40
C ASP A 78 -2.02 -0.62 -18.88
N ARG A 79 -3.33 -0.49 -18.79
CA ARG A 79 -3.97 0.72 -18.29
C ARG A 79 -3.63 0.96 -16.82
N LEU A 80 -3.63 -0.10 -16.03
CA LEU A 80 -3.27 -0.02 -14.61
C LEU A 80 -1.81 0.45 -14.44
N CYS A 81 -0.89 -0.14 -15.19
CA CYS A 81 0.52 0.24 -15.14
C CYS A 81 0.72 1.70 -15.54
N ASP A 82 0.08 2.15 -16.62
CA ASP A 82 0.17 3.53 -17.07
C ASP A 82 -0.36 4.49 -16.01
N THR A 83 -1.49 4.16 -15.40
CA THR A 83 -2.11 5.00 -14.37
C THR A 83 -1.23 5.11 -13.14
N ILE A 84 -0.65 3.98 -12.70
CA ILE A 84 0.26 3.95 -11.55
C ILE A 84 1.52 4.77 -11.85
N CYS A 85 2.11 4.60 -13.03
CA CYS A 85 3.32 5.33 -13.42
C CYS A 85 3.10 6.83 -13.53
N ASN A 86 1.86 7.25 -13.76
CA ASN A 86 1.51 8.68 -13.85
C ASN A 86 1.22 9.30 -12.46
N LEU A 87 1.19 8.51 -11.39
CA LEU A 87 1.07 9.06 -10.05
C LEU A 87 2.41 9.68 -9.62
N SER A 88 2.39 10.97 -9.34
CA SER A 88 3.59 11.64 -8.83
C SER A 88 3.82 11.28 -7.36
N SER A 89 5.07 11.42 -6.91
CA SER A 89 5.41 11.23 -5.50
C SER A 89 4.61 12.18 -4.59
N ASP A 90 4.38 13.40 -5.03
CA ASP A 90 3.58 14.37 -4.27
C ASP A 90 2.12 13.95 -4.17
N THR A 91 1.55 13.42 -5.25
CA THR A 91 0.17 12.91 -5.24
C THR A 91 0.05 11.73 -4.27
N ILE A 92 0.97 10.79 -4.33
CA ILE A 92 0.98 9.63 -3.43
C ILE A 92 1.09 10.10 -1.98
N ARG A 93 2.00 11.02 -1.70
CA ARG A 93 2.20 11.57 -0.36
C ARG A 93 0.94 12.26 0.16
N ARG A 94 0.28 13.04 -0.68
CA ARG A 94 -0.96 13.74 -0.33
C ARG A 94 -2.09 12.75 -0.02
N ILE A 95 -2.21 11.68 -0.80
CA ILE A 95 -3.27 10.69 -0.65
C ILE A 95 -3.04 9.82 0.59
N THR A 96 -1.79 9.40 0.83
CA THR A 96 -1.46 8.44 1.87
C THR A 96 -1.00 9.08 3.17
N GLY A 97 -0.68 10.38 3.18
CA GLY A 97 -0.19 11.10 4.35
C GLY A 97 -1.30 11.42 5.34
N ARG A 98 -2.00 10.40 5.82
CA ARG A 98 -3.06 10.55 6.80
C ARG A 98 -2.49 11.06 8.12
N HIS A 99 -3.20 11.95 8.75
CA HIS A 99 -2.77 12.60 9.99
C HIS A 99 -2.42 11.60 11.08
N TRP A 100 -3.24 10.56 11.25
CA TRP A 100 -3.01 9.54 12.28
C TRP A 100 -1.75 8.71 11.99
N ILE A 101 -1.43 8.48 10.70
CA ILE A 101 -0.21 7.77 10.30
C ILE A 101 1.02 8.63 10.60
N VAL A 102 0.97 9.90 10.19
CA VAL A 102 2.07 10.83 10.39
C VAL A 102 2.40 10.99 11.87
N ARG A 103 1.38 11.04 12.72
CA ARG A 103 1.56 11.17 14.17
C ARG A 103 2.25 9.96 14.81
N CYS A 104 2.22 8.80 14.17
CA CYS A 104 2.92 7.62 14.68
C CYS A 104 4.45 7.75 14.63
N PHE A 105 4.96 8.70 13.85
CA PHE A 105 6.39 8.91 13.64
C PHE A 105 6.97 10.12 14.40
N ASN A 106 6.13 10.88 15.02
CA ASN A 106 6.57 12.08 15.74
C ASN A 106 6.66 11.84 17.24
#